data_0663e6d8bd493420ab4aa1583580d456
#
_entry.id   0663e6d8bd493420ab4aa1583580d456
#
_cell.length_a   1.000
_cell.length_b   1.000
_cell.length_c   1.000
_cell.angle_alpha   90.00
_cell.angle_beta   90.00
_cell.angle_gamma   90.00
#
_symmetry.space_group_name_H-M   'P 1'
#
loop_
_entity.id
_entity.type
_entity.pdbx_description
1 polymer ?
#
loop_
_entity_poly.entity_id
_entity_poly.type
_entity_poly.pdbx_seq_one_letter_code
_entity_poly.pdbx_strand_id
1 'polypeptide(L)'
;MRHLTFFAILLAAPTFLPRPAAAQGPATCKVVYVLDGDTINCEDGVTVRLLLVDVPDRGEFGEECRAFVVGLLPKGTELRLEYDKSPRDSEGRLLAYAFLQDGTLLNKRLVERGFAYVEFSSANQARLKELREAEQLARGQSLGLWSQ
;
A
#
# COMPACT_ATOMS: atom_id res chain seq x y z
N MET A 1 52.62 -40.45 -20.34
CA MET A 1 52.20 -39.04 -20.09
C MET A 1 50.69 -38.96 -20.26
N ARG A 2 49.95 -38.80 -19.15
CA ARG A 2 48.46 -38.77 -19.18
C ARG A 2 48.04 -37.30 -18.96
N HIS A 3 47.48 -36.70 -20.00
CA HIS A 3 46.96 -35.32 -19.93
C HIS A 3 45.60 -35.33 -19.17
N LEU A 4 45.57 -34.72 -17.98
CA LEU A 4 44.35 -34.46 -17.25
C LEU A 4 43.74 -33.14 -17.78
N THR A 5 42.61 -33.26 -18.47
CA THR A 5 41.84 -32.10 -18.93
C THR A 5 40.88 -31.69 -17.79
N PHE A 6 41.12 -30.53 -17.16
CA PHE A 6 40.19 -29.95 -16.20
C PHE A 6 39.05 -29.28 -16.96
N PHE A 7 37.84 -29.83 -16.80
CA PHE A 7 36.61 -29.17 -17.21
C PHE A 7 36.15 -28.19 -16.10
N ALA A 8 36.30 -26.90 -16.37
CA ALA A 8 35.76 -25.86 -15.49
C ALA A 8 34.26 -25.75 -15.71
N ILE A 9 33.45 -26.17 -14.72
CA ILE A 9 32.00 -25.96 -14.71
C ILE A 9 31.75 -24.51 -14.29
N LEU A 10 31.37 -23.68 -15.26
CA LEU A 10 30.94 -22.29 -15.02
C LEU A 10 29.53 -22.32 -14.42
N LEU A 11 29.41 -22.15 -13.10
CA LEU A 11 28.13 -21.99 -12.42
C LEU A 11 27.57 -20.61 -12.78
N ALA A 12 26.59 -20.58 -13.70
CA ALA A 12 25.84 -19.37 -13.99
C ALA A 12 24.91 -19.06 -12.79
N ALA A 13 25.21 -18.01 -12.04
CA ALA A 13 24.31 -17.50 -11.02
C ALA A 13 23.01 -16.98 -11.69
N PRO A 14 21.82 -17.25 -11.12
CA PRO A 14 20.59 -16.72 -11.66
C PRO A 14 20.60 -15.19 -11.51
N THR A 15 20.67 -14.48 -12.63
CA THR A 15 20.47 -13.04 -12.66
C THR A 15 18.99 -12.74 -12.38
N PHE A 16 18.72 -12.27 -11.18
CA PHE A 16 17.39 -11.76 -10.81
C PHE A 16 17.20 -10.43 -11.54
N LEU A 17 16.55 -10.48 -12.69
CA LEU A 17 16.12 -9.28 -13.39
C LEU A 17 14.95 -8.66 -12.62
N PRO A 18 15.02 -7.38 -12.24
CA PRO A 18 13.88 -6.70 -11.61
C PRO A 18 12.70 -6.72 -12.58
N ARG A 19 11.56 -7.25 -12.14
CA ARG A 19 10.32 -7.27 -12.91
C ARG A 19 9.89 -5.83 -13.19
N PRO A 20 9.63 -5.45 -14.44
CA PRO A 20 9.23 -4.09 -14.75
C PRO A 20 7.93 -3.71 -14.01
N ALA A 21 7.90 -2.52 -13.40
CA ALA A 21 6.76 -2.01 -12.60
C ALA A 21 5.42 -2.06 -13.36
N ALA A 22 5.42 -1.95 -14.68
CA ALA A 22 4.25 -2.07 -15.55
C ALA A 22 3.54 -3.44 -15.48
N ALA A 23 4.19 -4.48 -14.96
CA ALA A 23 3.58 -5.81 -14.78
C ALA A 23 2.72 -5.91 -13.50
N GLN A 24 2.77 -4.91 -12.61
CA GLN A 24 2.04 -4.91 -11.32
C GLN A 24 0.72 -4.14 -11.41
N GLY A 25 0.72 -2.97 -12.06
CA GLY A 25 -0.42 -2.07 -12.21
C GLY A 25 0.01 -0.70 -12.71
N PRO A 26 -0.94 0.26 -12.84
CA PRO A 26 -0.63 1.63 -13.23
C PRO A 26 0.25 2.31 -12.17
N ALA A 27 1.16 3.18 -12.60
CA ALA A 27 2.03 3.94 -11.69
C ALA A 27 1.28 5.02 -10.91
N THR A 28 0.15 5.49 -11.45
CA THR A 28 -0.68 6.53 -10.84
C THR A 28 -2.16 6.15 -10.83
N CYS A 29 -2.91 6.76 -9.93
CA CYS A 29 -4.36 6.70 -9.85
C CYS A 29 -4.89 8.13 -9.88
N LYS A 30 -5.72 8.45 -10.84
CA LYS A 30 -6.46 9.72 -10.83
C LYS A 30 -7.82 9.48 -10.17
N VAL A 31 -8.04 10.10 -9.05
CA VAL A 31 -9.18 9.86 -8.16
C VAL A 31 -10.49 10.29 -8.80
N VAL A 32 -11.45 9.39 -8.85
CA VAL A 32 -12.85 9.68 -9.22
C VAL A 32 -13.68 9.93 -7.97
N TYR A 33 -13.62 9.00 -7.00
CA TYR A 33 -14.24 9.15 -5.68
C TYR A 33 -13.59 8.21 -4.65
N VAL A 34 -13.77 8.55 -3.39
CA VAL A 34 -13.37 7.73 -2.24
C VAL A 34 -14.57 6.87 -1.86
N LEU A 35 -14.42 5.55 -1.93
CA LEU A 35 -15.48 4.60 -1.56
C LEU A 35 -15.53 4.48 -0.03
N ASP A 36 -14.40 4.12 0.58
CA ASP A 36 -14.21 3.97 2.02
C ASP A 36 -12.92 4.65 2.45
N GLY A 37 -12.65 4.70 3.75
CA GLY A 37 -11.43 5.33 4.28
C GLY A 37 -10.13 4.75 3.74
N ASP A 38 -10.15 3.52 3.21
CA ASP A 38 -8.99 2.81 2.66
C ASP A 38 -9.19 2.28 1.24
N THR A 39 -10.30 2.63 0.58
CA THR A 39 -10.63 2.17 -0.78
C THR A 39 -10.99 3.36 -1.67
N ILE A 40 -10.27 3.48 -2.79
CA ILE A 40 -10.33 4.62 -3.70
C ILE A 40 -10.65 4.11 -5.10
N ASN A 41 -11.62 4.74 -5.76
CA ASN A 41 -11.91 4.52 -7.17
C ASN A 41 -11.21 5.55 -8.05
N CYS A 42 -10.49 5.04 -9.03
CA CYS A 42 -9.70 5.79 -9.98
C CYS A 42 -10.38 5.81 -11.36
N GLU A 43 -9.89 6.63 -12.26
CA GLU A 43 -10.27 6.58 -13.67
C GLU A 43 -10.05 5.16 -14.25
N ASP A 44 -10.64 4.86 -15.40
CA ASP A 44 -10.57 3.56 -16.09
C ASP A 44 -11.13 2.36 -15.29
N GLY A 45 -11.98 2.63 -14.29
CA GLY A 45 -12.62 1.58 -13.48
C GLY A 45 -11.68 0.86 -12.52
N VAL A 46 -10.53 1.43 -12.26
CA VAL A 46 -9.54 0.88 -11.33
C VAL A 46 -9.95 1.18 -9.89
N THR A 47 -9.97 0.15 -9.03
CA THR A 47 -10.17 0.30 -7.58
C THR A 47 -8.85 -0.01 -6.87
N VAL A 48 -8.42 0.89 -6.00
CA VAL A 48 -7.23 0.76 -5.15
C VAL A 48 -7.65 0.55 -3.70
N ARG A 49 -7.20 -0.55 -3.09
CA ARG A 49 -7.27 -0.81 -1.65
C ARG A 49 -5.90 -0.51 -1.04
N LEU A 50 -5.87 0.32 -0.03
CA LEU A 50 -4.62 0.69 0.62
C LEU A 50 -4.01 -0.50 1.37
N LEU A 51 -2.75 -0.81 1.09
CA LEU A 51 -2.02 -1.93 1.70
C LEU A 51 -1.78 -1.73 3.19
N LEU A 52 -1.92 -2.82 3.95
CA LEU A 52 -1.57 -2.96 5.37
C LEU A 52 -2.34 -2.02 6.31
N VAL A 53 -3.44 -1.43 5.86
CA VAL A 53 -4.31 -0.60 6.69
C VAL A 53 -5.75 -1.10 6.59
N ASP A 54 -6.44 -1.10 7.72
CA ASP A 54 -7.83 -1.48 7.83
C ASP A 54 -8.59 -0.38 8.59
N VAL A 55 -9.55 0.23 7.90
CA VAL A 55 -10.41 1.28 8.44
C VAL A 55 -11.77 0.66 8.74
N PRO A 56 -12.36 0.86 9.92
CA PRO A 56 -13.73 0.43 10.17
C PRO A 56 -14.70 1.03 9.14
N ASP A 57 -15.41 0.16 8.41
CA ASP A 57 -16.29 0.58 7.28
C ASP A 57 -17.63 1.12 7.77
N ARG A 58 -17.97 0.97 9.05
CA ARG A 58 -19.30 1.29 9.59
C ARG A 58 -19.20 2.16 10.84
N GLY A 59 -20.33 2.87 11.09
CA GLY A 59 -20.47 3.73 12.24
C GLY A 59 -19.85 5.12 12.02
N GLU A 60 -20.00 5.96 13.04
CA GLU A 60 -19.55 7.37 13.00
C GLU A 60 -18.06 7.51 12.68
N PHE A 61 -17.24 6.59 13.20
CA PHE A 61 -15.82 6.62 13.02
C PHE A 61 -15.38 6.32 11.56
N GLY A 62 -16.02 5.35 10.90
CA GLY A 62 -15.77 5.06 9.48
C GLY A 62 -16.14 6.24 8.58
N GLU A 63 -17.27 6.89 8.86
CA GLU A 63 -17.69 8.09 8.13
C GLU A 63 -16.73 9.27 8.36
N GLU A 64 -16.22 9.47 9.58
CA GLU A 64 -15.23 10.50 9.89
C GLU A 64 -13.92 10.25 9.12
N CYS A 65 -13.42 9.02 9.11
CA CYS A 65 -12.25 8.65 8.35
C CYS A 65 -12.46 8.88 6.84
N ARG A 66 -13.58 8.41 6.31
CA ARG A 66 -13.95 8.63 4.90
C ARG A 66 -14.00 10.12 4.56
N ALA A 67 -14.63 10.94 5.40
CA ALA A 67 -14.69 12.39 5.22
C ALA A 67 -13.28 13.03 5.22
N PHE A 68 -12.39 12.57 6.10
CA PHE A 68 -11.00 12.99 6.13
C PHE A 68 -10.28 12.69 4.81
N VAL A 69 -10.43 11.46 4.29
CA VAL A 69 -9.81 11.05 3.02
C VAL A 69 -10.41 11.82 1.84
N VAL A 70 -11.72 12.03 1.80
CA VAL A 70 -12.40 12.87 0.78
C VAL A 70 -11.82 14.28 0.78
N GLY A 71 -11.54 14.86 1.96
CA GLY A 71 -10.93 16.19 2.08
C GLY A 71 -9.49 16.24 1.51
N LEU A 72 -8.75 15.14 1.61
CA LEU A 72 -7.39 15.03 1.05
C LEU A 72 -7.40 14.74 -0.46
N LEU A 73 -8.44 14.07 -0.95
CA LEU A 73 -8.52 13.53 -2.30
C LEU A 73 -9.74 14.06 -3.07
N PRO A 74 -9.81 15.35 -3.39
CA PRO A 74 -10.82 15.85 -4.31
C PRO A 74 -10.77 15.09 -5.65
N LYS A 75 -11.90 14.99 -6.33
CA LYS A 75 -11.96 14.41 -7.68
C LYS A 75 -10.89 15.00 -8.61
N GLY A 76 -10.16 14.14 -9.29
CA GLY A 76 -9.06 14.53 -10.19
C GLY A 76 -7.68 14.60 -9.50
N THR A 77 -7.61 14.40 -8.17
CA THR A 77 -6.31 14.26 -7.49
C THR A 77 -5.55 13.07 -8.07
N GLU A 78 -4.29 13.26 -8.37
CA GLU A 78 -3.39 12.20 -8.83
C GLU A 78 -2.58 11.65 -7.65
N LEU A 79 -2.68 10.34 -7.45
CA LEU A 79 -1.88 9.59 -6.47
C LEU A 79 -0.80 8.81 -7.21
N ARG A 80 0.41 8.78 -6.68
CA ARG A 80 1.45 7.85 -7.11
C ARG A 80 1.27 6.54 -6.35
N LEU A 81 1.33 5.42 -7.06
CA LEU A 81 1.14 4.08 -6.49
C LEU A 81 2.46 3.32 -6.46
N GLU A 82 2.73 2.68 -5.33
CA GLU A 82 3.79 1.69 -5.18
C GLU A 82 3.17 0.35 -4.79
N TYR A 83 3.67 -0.71 -5.39
CA TYR A 83 3.19 -2.08 -5.18
C TYR A 83 4.19 -2.90 -4.38
N ASP A 84 3.68 -3.94 -3.73
CA ASP A 84 4.47 -4.97 -3.08
C ASP A 84 4.39 -6.29 -3.89
N LYS A 85 4.74 -7.41 -3.30
CA LYS A 85 4.86 -8.71 -3.97
C LYS A 85 3.54 -9.21 -4.56
N SER A 86 2.42 -8.96 -3.88
CA SER A 86 1.07 -9.34 -4.33
C SER A 86 0.25 -8.08 -4.60
N PRO A 87 0.15 -7.64 -5.86
CA PRO A 87 -0.43 -6.35 -6.21
C PRO A 87 -1.97 -6.36 -6.33
N ARG A 88 -2.63 -7.51 -6.16
CA ARG A 88 -4.09 -7.63 -6.23
C ARG A 88 -4.62 -8.55 -5.14
N ASP A 89 -5.85 -8.28 -4.71
CA ASP A 89 -6.62 -9.17 -3.86
C ASP A 89 -7.51 -10.13 -4.67
N SER A 90 -8.28 -10.96 -3.95
CA SER A 90 -9.21 -11.92 -4.54
C SER A 90 -10.38 -11.27 -5.30
N GLU A 91 -10.68 -10.00 -5.03
CA GLU A 91 -11.73 -9.23 -5.70
C GLU A 91 -11.20 -8.48 -6.93
N GLY A 92 -9.91 -8.59 -7.22
CA GLY A 92 -9.24 -7.94 -8.35
C GLY A 92 -8.86 -6.48 -8.10
N ARG A 93 -9.08 -5.94 -6.88
CA ARG A 93 -8.65 -4.60 -6.50
C ARG A 93 -7.13 -4.53 -6.48
N LEU A 94 -6.57 -3.39 -6.86
CA LEU A 94 -5.14 -3.13 -6.71
C LEU A 94 -4.81 -2.91 -5.23
N LEU A 95 -3.79 -3.61 -4.76
CA LEU A 95 -3.22 -3.43 -3.44
C LEU A 95 -1.99 -2.54 -3.54
N ALA A 96 -2.04 -1.32 -2.99
CA ALA A 96 -0.97 -0.35 -3.18
C ALA A 96 -0.70 0.51 -1.93
N TYR A 97 0.52 1.02 -1.88
CA TYR A 97 0.88 2.19 -1.07
C TYR A 97 0.64 3.44 -1.93
N ALA A 98 -0.21 4.35 -1.44
CA ALA A 98 -0.62 5.53 -2.18
C ALA A 98 0.07 6.79 -1.62
N PHE A 99 0.68 7.57 -2.51
CA PHE A 99 1.39 8.79 -2.17
C PHE A 99 0.68 10.00 -2.76
N LEU A 100 0.47 11.01 -1.93
CA LEU A 100 0.04 12.33 -2.34
C LEU A 100 1.15 13.02 -3.16
N GLN A 101 0.80 14.11 -3.84
CA GLN A 101 1.77 14.88 -4.66
C GLN A 101 2.91 15.49 -3.84
N ASP A 102 2.66 15.78 -2.56
CA ASP A 102 3.68 16.28 -1.62
C ASP A 102 4.60 15.16 -1.05
N GLY A 103 4.42 13.92 -1.50
CA GLY A 103 5.18 12.76 -1.05
C GLY A 103 4.64 12.10 0.22
N THR A 104 3.54 12.59 0.80
CA THR A 104 2.90 11.97 1.98
C THR A 104 2.37 10.58 1.62
N LEU A 105 2.75 9.56 2.39
CA LEU A 105 2.18 8.21 2.31
C LEU A 105 0.80 8.20 2.99
N LEU A 106 -0.28 8.08 2.20
CA LEU A 106 -1.65 8.10 2.68
C LEU A 106 -1.92 6.98 3.70
N ASN A 107 -1.44 5.77 3.42
CA ASN A 107 -1.55 4.62 4.34
C ASN A 107 -1.04 4.97 5.75
N LYS A 108 0.14 5.57 5.83
CA LYS A 108 0.75 5.98 7.09
C LYS A 108 -0.02 7.12 7.74
N ARG A 109 -0.48 8.10 6.95
CA ARG A 109 -1.25 9.23 7.46
C ARG A 109 -2.52 8.78 8.17
N LEU A 110 -3.22 7.76 7.66
CA LEU A 110 -4.41 7.20 8.31
C LEU A 110 -4.07 6.57 9.67
N VAL A 111 -2.97 5.82 9.73
CA VAL A 111 -2.50 5.17 10.96
C VAL A 111 -2.05 6.23 11.98
N GLU A 112 -1.26 7.22 11.58
CA GLU A 112 -0.80 8.33 12.43
C GLU A 112 -1.94 9.12 13.06
N ARG A 113 -3.07 9.25 12.35
CA ARG A 113 -4.26 9.93 12.85
C ARG A 113 -5.16 9.02 13.69
N GLY A 114 -4.81 7.75 13.82
CA GLY A 114 -5.61 6.76 14.53
C GLY A 114 -6.88 6.35 13.78
N PHE A 115 -6.96 6.57 12.47
CA PHE A 115 -8.11 6.17 11.64
C PHE A 115 -8.07 4.72 11.20
N ALA A 116 -6.91 4.07 11.23
CA ALA A 116 -6.73 2.72 10.74
C ALA A 116 -5.93 1.86 11.72
N TYR A 117 -6.29 0.57 11.75
CA TYR A 117 -5.43 -0.49 12.29
C TYR A 117 -4.38 -0.87 11.25
N VAL A 118 -3.22 -1.35 11.72
CA VAL A 118 -2.25 -1.96 10.82
C VAL A 118 -2.58 -3.44 10.64
N GLU A 119 -2.98 -3.80 9.42
CA GLU A 119 -3.28 -5.17 9.05
C GLU A 119 -2.01 -5.95 8.73
N PHE A 120 -1.98 -7.25 9.08
CA PHE A 120 -0.89 -8.12 8.69
C PHE A 120 -1.17 -8.78 7.33
N SER A 121 -0.17 -8.77 6.45
CA SER A 121 -0.18 -9.53 5.21
C SER A 121 1.06 -10.40 5.14
N SER A 122 0.89 -11.70 4.86
CA SER A 122 2.02 -12.62 4.69
C SER A 122 2.83 -12.32 3.42
N ALA A 123 2.21 -11.77 2.39
CA ALA A 123 2.83 -11.48 1.10
C ALA A 123 3.41 -10.07 1.01
N ASN A 124 2.70 -9.06 1.54
CA ASN A 124 3.00 -7.65 1.38
C ASN A 124 3.48 -7.07 2.71
N GLN A 125 4.78 -6.86 2.88
CA GLN A 125 5.39 -6.43 4.14
C GLN A 125 6.40 -5.29 4.01
N ALA A 126 6.57 -4.74 2.82
CA ALA A 126 7.63 -3.76 2.56
C ALA A 126 7.60 -2.55 3.51
N ARG A 127 6.41 -2.09 3.93
CA ARG A 127 6.25 -0.96 4.85
C ARG A 127 5.63 -1.33 6.20
N LEU A 128 5.56 -2.63 6.53
CA LEU A 128 4.92 -3.09 7.77
C LEU A 128 5.55 -2.46 9.02
N LYS A 129 6.88 -2.42 9.09
CA LYS A 129 7.59 -1.83 10.22
C LYS A 129 7.25 -0.34 10.41
N GLU A 130 7.30 0.43 9.33
CA GLU A 130 6.98 1.86 9.33
C GLU A 130 5.55 2.13 9.82
N LEU A 131 4.58 1.34 9.34
CA LEU A 131 3.18 1.48 9.73
C LEU A 131 2.95 1.06 11.20
N ARG A 132 3.61 0.00 11.67
CA ARG A 132 3.54 -0.42 13.07
C ARG A 132 4.11 0.62 14.04
N GLU A 133 5.19 1.28 13.68
CA GLU A 133 5.76 2.39 14.45
C GLU A 133 4.77 3.57 14.53
N ALA A 134 4.13 3.92 13.42
CA ALA A 134 3.07 4.94 13.39
C ALA A 134 1.86 4.56 14.26
N GLU A 135 1.43 3.29 14.22
CA GLU A 135 0.33 2.79 15.06
C GLU A 135 0.67 2.89 16.56
N GLN A 136 1.89 2.52 16.95
CA GLN A 136 2.33 2.63 18.35
C GLN A 136 2.32 4.09 18.85
N LEU A 137 2.73 5.03 18.01
CA LEU A 137 2.67 6.46 18.34
C LEU A 137 1.22 6.95 18.48
N ALA A 138 0.33 6.57 17.57
CA ALA A 138 -1.09 6.93 17.64
C ALA A 138 -1.76 6.36 18.91
N ARG A 139 -1.45 5.12 19.27
CA ARG A 139 -1.90 4.48 20.52
C ARG A 139 -1.38 5.23 21.76
N GLY A 140 -0.09 5.55 21.80
CA GLY A 140 0.52 6.28 22.92
C GLY A 140 -0.05 7.68 23.12
N GLN A 141 -0.59 8.29 22.07
CA GLN A 141 -1.24 9.60 22.09
C GLN A 141 -2.78 9.51 22.22
N SER A 142 -3.34 8.30 22.34
CA SER A 142 -4.78 8.06 22.41
C SER A 142 -5.57 8.72 21.28
N LEU A 143 -5.08 8.62 20.03
CA LEU A 143 -5.69 9.23 18.85
C LEU A 143 -6.75 8.31 18.23
N GLY A 144 -7.86 8.88 17.76
CA GLY A 144 -8.90 8.21 16.98
C GLY A 144 -9.37 6.90 17.62
N LEU A 145 -9.15 5.75 16.97
CA LEU A 145 -9.49 4.40 17.46
C LEU A 145 -8.94 4.08 18.86
N TRP A 146 -7.91 4.80 19.29
CA TRP A 146 -7.19 4.59 20.56
C TRP A 146 -7.62 5.55 21.67
N SER A 147 -8.62 6.40 21.42
CA SER A 147 -9.09 7.42 22.38
C SER A 147 -10.03 6.90 23.47
N GLN A 148 -10.36 5.60 23.45
CA GLN A 148 -11.25 4.93 24.42
C GLN A 148 -10.51 4.22 25.52
#